data_42d026b827dae47c6f9c1053f298021d
#
_entry.id   42d026b827dae47c6f9c1053f298021d
#
_cell.length_a   1.000
_cell.length_b   1.000
_cell.length_c   1.000
_cell.angle_alpha   90.00
_cell.angle_beta   90.00
_cell.angle_gamma   90.00
#
_symmetry.space_group_name_H-M   'P 1'
#
loop_
_entity.id
_entity.type
_entity.pdbx_description
1 polymer ?
#
loop_
_entity_poly.entity_id
_entity_poly.type
_entity_poly.pdbx_seq_one_letter_code
_entity_poly.pdbx_strand_id
1 'polypeptide(L)'
;MRIHITDAGAITMLEPANFRGLDVLIDPQPEDRLTRQIARIGRREGDGHIRIAPGVLRFLSPLAGDPGWDAGFDAMIAYAAKAGWVDDAGAVRAHITWSDPPAAIDPDDFRRTLRRLAAGVCAVTTGTPANPAGLVASSVVSISAEPPLVGVFVNGASSALPMILQNGLFAANVLGCRHADIVRDFMAQPQGSRRFGDADWQAGGLDLPVLASALAVMECRIVTTEALGTHRLLVGRIVQTATREYQPMVHFNGVTRRLEGEAA
;
A
#
# COMPACT_ATOMS: atom_id res chain seq x y z
N MET A 1 -12.05 -24.95 -2.76
CA MET A 1 -11.13 -23.85 -3.13
C MET A 1 -11.96 -22.59 -3.30
N ARG A 2 -11.53 -21.49 -2.72
CA ARG A 2 -12.25 -20.21 -2.74
C ARG A 2 -11.30 -19.07 -3.06
N ILE A 3 -11.62 -18.22 -4.02
CA ILE A 3 -10.92 -16.95 -4.24
C ILE A 3 -11.68 -15.87 -3.49
N HIS A 4 -11.00 -15.01 -2.75
CA HIS A 4 -11.59 -13.87 -2.10
C HIS A 4 -11.12 -12.58 -2.78
N ILE A 5 -12.08 -11.80 -3.28
CA ILE A 5 -11.87 -10.46 -3.83
C ILE A 5 -12.36 -9.46 -2.80
N THR A 6 -11.44 -8.78 -2.13
CA THR A 6 -11.78 -7.80 -1.09
C THR A 6 -12.17 -6.45 -1.67
N ASP A 7 -12.93 -5.66 -0.91
CA ASP A 7 -13.26 -4.27 -1.23
C ASP A 7 -12.02 -3.36 -1.25
N ALA A 8 -10.94 -3.75 -0.57
CA ALA A 8 -9.65 -3.06 -0.59
C ALA A 8 -8.80 -3.37 -1.85
N GLY A 9 -9.22 -4.33 -2.69
CA GLY A 9 -8.53 -4.69 -3.94
C GLY A 9 -7.59 -5.90 -3.86
N ALA A 10 -7.49 -6.55 -2.69
CA ALA A 10 -6.74 -7.78 -2.57
C ALA A 10 -7.49 -8.96 -3.23
N ILE A 11 -6.73 -9.87 -3.83
CA ILE A 11 -7.22 -11.13 -4.38
C ILE A 11 -6.38 -12.24 -3.78
N THR A 12 -7.00 -13.09 -2.99
CA THR A 12 -6.33 -14.17 -2.25
C THR A 12 -7.05 -15.49 -2.47
N MET A 13 -6.32 -16.60 -2.36
CA MET A 13 -6.92 -17.92 -2.36
C MET A 13 -7.10 -18.41 -0.92
N LEU A 14 -8.35 -18.66 -0.57
CA LEU A 14 -8.74 -19.32 0.67
C LEU A 14 -8.97 -20.81 0.42
N GLU A 15 -8.75 -21.63 1.43
CA GLU A 15 -8.99 -23.09 1.36
C GLU A 15 -8.32 -23.77 0.14
N PRO A 16 -7.02 -23.53 -0.12
CA PRO A 16 -6.38 -24.02 -1.35
C PRO A 16 -6.43 -25.52 -1.52
N ALA A 17 -6.53 -26.29 -0.44
CA ALA A 17 -6.64 -27.76 -0.46
C ALA A 17 -8.08 -28.31 -0.56
N ASN A 18 -9.09 -27.44 -0.65
CA ASN A 18 -10.47 -27.86 -0.81
C ASN A 18 -10.82 -28.00 -2.30
N PHE A 19 -10.74 -29.22 -2.85
CA PHE A 19 -11.03 -29.54 -4.25
C PHE A 19 -12.51 -29.88 -4.53
N ARG A 20 -13.40 -29.75 -3.53
CA ARG A 20 -14.81 -30.12 -3.70
C ARG A 20 -15.65 -29.08 -4.42
N GLY A 21 -15.15 -27.88 -4.61
CA GLY A 21 -15.81 -26.80 -5.31
C GLY A 21 -14.87 -25.65 -5.59
N LEU A 22 -15.27 -24.78 -6.52
CA LEU A 22 -14.58 -23.53 -6.84
C LEU A 22 -15.59 -22.38 -6.80
N ASP A 23 -15.39 -21.44 -5.90
CA ASP A 23 -16.18 -20.23 -5.82
C ASP A 23 -15.33 -18.98 -5.65
N VAL A 24 -15.94 -17.83 -5.93
CA VAL A 24 -15.33 -16.52 -5.74
C VAL A 24 -16.18 -15.74 -4.76
N LEU A 25 -15.66 -15.55 -3.55
CA LEU A 25 -16.24 -14.70 -2.53
C LEU A 25 -15.88 -13.23 -2.83
N ILE A 26 -16.88 -12.36 -2.93
CA ILE A 26 -16.69 -10.95 -3.28
C ILE A 26 -17.23 -10.08 -2.16
N ASP A 27 -16.39 -9.15 -1.66
CA ASP A 27 -16.86 -8.13 -0.75
C ASP A 27 -17.67 -7.07 -1.52
N PRO A 28 -18.78 -6.56 -0.95
CA PRO A 28 -19.56 -5.51 -1.56
C PRO A 28 -18.71 -4.29 -1.91
N GLN A 29 -18.73 -3.88 -3.18
CA GLN A 29 -17.89 -2.80 -3.70
C GLN A 29 -18.47 -2.20 -4.98
N PRO A 30 -18.03 -0.99 -5.42
CA PRO A 30 -18.47 -0.38 -6.67
C PRO A 30 -18.17 -1.24 -7.89
N GLU A 31 -19.11 -1.31 -8.84
CA GLU A 31 -19.05 -2.18 -10.01
C GLU A 31 -17.81 -1.92 -10.91
N ASP A 32 -17.41 -0.65 -11.05
CA ASP A 32 -16.23 -0.29 -11.83
C ASP A 32 -14.94 -0.83 -11.22
N ARG A 33 -14.86 -0.87 -9.89
CA ARG A 33 -13.75 -1.48 -9.16
C ARG A 33 -13.77 -2.99 -9.33
N LEU A 34 -14.91 -3.61 -9.10
CA LEU A 34 -15.09 -5.05 -9.23
C LEU A 34 -14.72 -5.55 -10.63
N THR A 35 -15.16 -4.84 -11.67
CA THR A 35 -14.83 -5.17 -13.06
C THR A 35 -13.31 -5.18 -13.28
N ARG A 36 -12.57 -4.19 -12.77
CA ARG A 36 -11.11 -4.16 -12.86
C ARG A 36 -10.44 -5.31 -12.10
N GLN A 37 -10.99 -5.71 -10.96
CA GLN A 37 -10.43 -6.81 -10.17
C GLN A 37 -10.68 -8.16 -10.84
N ILE A 38 -11.89 -8.40 -11.32
CA ILE A 38 -12.23 -9.61 -12.07
C ILE A 38 -11.33 -9.76 -13.31
N ALA A 39 -11.06 -8.67 -14.04
CA ALA A 39 -10.19 -8.70 -15.20
C ALA A 39 -8.75 -9.15 -14.90
N ARG A 40 -8.29 -9.09 -13.65
CA ARG A 40 -6.96 -9.58 -13.23
C ARG A 40 -6.90 -11.11 -13.11
N ILE A 41 -8.04 -11.78 -12.92
CA ILE A 41 -8.07 -13.23 -12.67
C ILE A 41 -8.88 -14.00 -13.71
N GLY A 42 -9.71 -13.32 -14.48
CA GLY A 42 -10.57 -13.99 -15.44
C GLY A 42 -11.55 -13.06 -16.11
N ARG A 43 -12.69 -13.59 -16.51
CA ARG A 43 -13.79 -12.83 -17.13
C ARG A 43 -15.13 -13.19 -16.49
N ARG A 44 -15.99 -12.21 -16.36
CA ARG A 44 -17.35 -12.41 -15.83
C ARG A 44 -18.20 -13.19 -16.84
N GLU A 45 -19.04 -14.10 -16.34
CA GLU A 45 -20.02 -14.85 -17.09
C GLU A 45 -21.40 -14.66 -16.44
N GLY A 46 -22.18 -13.72 -16.99
CA GLY A 46 -23.43 -13.28 -16.36
C GLY A 46 -23.20 -12.70 -14.95
N ASP A 47 -24.25 -12.75 -14.14
CA ASP A 47 -24.19 -12.17 -12.79
C ASP A 47 -23.70 -13.15 -11.71
N GLY A 48 -23.68 -14.43 -12.02
CA GLY A 48 -23.42 -15.47 -11.02
C GLY A 48 -22.08 -16.18 -11.14
N HIS A 49 -21.27 -15.92 -12.16
CA HIS A 49 -20.06 -16.72 -12.42
C HIS A 49 -18.91 -15.90 -12.97
N ILE A 50 -17.71 -16.45 -12.77
CA ILE A 50 -16.45 -15.97 -13.36
C ILE A 50 -15.76 -17.16 -14.03
N ARG A 51 -15.22 -16.96 -15.24
CA ARG A 51 -14.35 -17.90 -15.93
C ARG A 51 -12.90 -17.62 -15.58
N ILE A 52 -12.19 -18.60 -15.04
CA ILE A 52 -10.82 -18.46 -14.53
C ILE A 52 -9.94 -19.54 -15.14
N ALA A 53 -8.82 -19.14 -15.73
CA ALA A 53 -7.87 -20.11 -16.28
C ALA A 53 -7.18 -20.92 -15.14
N PRO A 54 -6.98 -22.24 -15.31
CA PRO A 54 -6.29 -23.06 -14.30
C PRO A 54 -4.94 -22.53 -13.88
N GLY A 55 -4.18 -21.91 -14.80
CA GLY A 55 -2.90 -21.28 -14.49
C GLY A 55 -2.99 -20.13 -13.49
N VAL A 56 -4.11 -19.35 -13.53
CA VAL A 56 -4.35 -18.29 -12.53
C VAL A 56 -4.63 -18.89 -11.17
N LEU A 57 -5.41 -19.98 -11.10
CA LEU A 57 -5.67 -20.69 -9.85
C LEU A 57 -4.38 -21.25 -9.24
N ARG A 58 -3.49 -21.84 -10.06
CA ARG A 58 -2.17 -22.28 -9.60
C ARG A 58 -1.33 -21.11 -9.09
N PHE A 59 -1.29 -20.00 -9.82
CA PHE A 59 -0.54 -18.81 -9.42
C PHE A 59 -1.00 -18.22 -8.09
N LEU A 60 -2.30 -18.25 -7.81
CA LEU A 60 -2.87 -17.74 -6.56
C LEU A 60 -2.69 -18.71 -5.38
N SER A 61 -2.41 -19.98 -5.62
CA SER A 61 -2.30 -20.99 -4.57
C SER A 61 -0.92 -20.98 -3.90
N PRO A 62 -0.85 -20.87 -2.57
CA PRO A 62 0.41 -21.02 -1.84
C PRO A 62 0.92 -22.49 -1.82
N LEU A 63 0.12 -23.45 -2.29
CA LEU A 63 0.45 -24.87 -2.30
C LEU A 63 0.84 -25.38 -3.70
N ALA A 64 0.83 -24.52 -4.72
CA ALA A 64 1.22 -24.91 -6.08
C ALA A 64 2.68 -25.40 -6.11
N GLY A 65 2.92 -26.54 -6.76
CA GLY A 65 4.21 -27.21 -6.78
C GLY A 65 4.37 -28.33 -5.74
N ASP A 66 3.45 -28.46 -4.77
CA ASP A 66 3.36 -29.68 -3.94
C ASP A 66 2.72 -30.80 -4.78
N PRO A 67 3.40 -31.98 -4.90
CA PRO A 67 2.90 -33.07 -5.76
C PRO A 67 1.51 -33.59 -5.37
N GLY A 68 1.17 -33.60 -4.08
CA GLY A 68 -0.15 -34.04 -3.60
C GLY A 68 -1.23 -33.02 -3.95
N TRP A 69 -0.92 -31.74 -3.78
CA TRP A 69 -1.82 -30.66 -4.14
C TRP A 69 -2.03 -30.62 -5.67
N ASP A 70 -0.96 -30.70 -6.46
CA ASP A 70 -1.02 -30.68 -7.92
C ASP A 70 -1.88 -31.80 -8.48
N ALA A 71 -1.73 -33.04 -7.95
CA ALA A 71 -2.55 -34.18 -8.33
C ALA A 71 -4.05 -33.96 -8.01
N GLY A 72 -4.35 -33.42 -6.82
CA GLY A 72 -5.73 -33.09 -6.42
C GLY A 72 -6.34 -31.97 -7.28
N PHE A 73 -5.55 -30.95 -7.59
CA PHE A 73 -5.96 -29.85 -8.47
C PHE A 73 -6.26 -30.36 -9.88
N ASP A 74 -5.39 -31.18 -10.49
CA ASP A 74 -5.59 -31.72 -11.83
C ASP A 74 -6.82 -32.63 -11.89
N ALA A 75 -7.07 -33.42 -10.84
CA ALA A 75 -8.30 -34.23 -10.73
C ALA A 75 -9.55 -33.35 -10.66
N MET A 76 -9.52 -32.22 -9.94
CA MET A 76 -10.62 -31.27 -9.87
C MET A 76 -10.89 -30.64 -11.24
N ILE A 77 -9.86 -30.22 -11.98
CA ILE A 77 -10.00 -29.63 -13.33
C ILE A 77 -10.56 -30.68 -14.31
N ALA A 78 -10.07 -31.92 -14.26
CA ALA A 78 -10.56 -33.02 -15.08
C ALA A 78 -12.07 -33.32 -14.82
N TYR A 79 -12.46 -33.27 -13.55
CA TYR A 79 -13.88 -33.41 -13.17
C TYR A 79 -14.71 -32.26 -13.74
N ALA A 80 -14.25 -31.01 -13.57
CA ALA A 80 -14.94 -29.82 -14.08
C ALA A 80 -15.12 -29.89 -15.62
N ALA A 81 -14.10 -30.39 -16.34
CA ALA A 81 -14.17 -30.60 -17.79
C ALA A 81 -15.26 -31.62 -18.18
N LYS A 82 -15.31 -32.76 -17.47
CA LYS A 82 -16.36 -33.77 -17.70
C LYS A 82 -17.76 -33.26 -17.38
N ALA A 83 -17.88 -32.36 -16.40
CA ALA A 83 -19.13 -31.76 -15.99
C ALA A 83 -19.59 -30.61 -16.93
N GLY A 84 -18.80 -30.25 -17.96
CA GLY A 84 -19.10 -29.14 -18.87
C GLY A 84 -18.87 -27.74 -18.26
N TRP A 85 -18.06 -27.67 -17.20
CA TRP A 85 -17.77 -26.39 -16.52
C TRP A 85 -16.47 -25.73 -17.01
N VAL A 86 -15.83 -26.30 -18.00
CA VAL A 86 -14.66 -25.74 -18.69
C VAL A 86 -15.09 -25.29 -20.07
N ASP A 87 -14.73 -24.08 -20.46
CA ASP A 87 -15.04 -23.55 -21.79
C ASP A 87 -13.99 -23.94 -22.84
N ASP A 88 -14.21 -23.55 -24.09
CA ASP A 88 -13.33 -23.85 -25.22
C ASP A 88 -11.92 -23.25 -25.07
N ALA A 89 -11.77 -22.20 -24.24
CA ALA A 89 -10.49 -21.59 -23.88
C ALA A 89 -9.81 -22.28 -22.68
N GLY A 90 -10.42 -23.32 -22.12
CA GLY A 90 -9.91 -24.06 -20.97
C GLY A 90 -10.15 -23.37 -19.62
N ALA A 91 -10.98 -22.31 -19.57
CA ALA A 91 -11.28 -21.60 -18.33
C ALA A 91 -12.41 -22.28 -17.54
N VAL A 92 -12.18 -22.46 -16.24
CA VAL A 92 -13.11 -23.11 -15.31
C VAL A 92 -14.15 -22.09 -14.83
N ARG A 93 -15.40 -22.54 -14.73
CA ARG A 93 -16.52 -21.77 -14.20
C ARG A 93 -16.50 -21.79 -12.67
N ALA A 94 -16.35 -20.62 -12.06
CA ALA A 94 -16.42 -20.41 -10.62
C ALA A 94 -17.72 -19.66 -10.26
N HIS A 95 -18.41 -20.11 -9.22
CA HIS A 95 -19.63 -19.45 -8.75
C HIS A 95 -19.28 -18.18 -7.95
N ILE A 96 -20.03 -17.09 -8.15
CA ILE A 96 -19.91 -15.87 -7.33
C ILE A 96 -20.75 -16.03 -6.07
N THR A 97 -20.12 -15.79 -4.93
CA THR A 97 -20.77 -15.60 -3.64
C THR A 97 -20.42 -14.22 -3.10
N TRP A 98 -21.34 -13.60 -2.37
CA TRP A 98 -21.12 -12.30 -1.78
C TRP A 98 -20.91 -12.44 -0.28
N SER A 99 -19.90 -11.77 0.28
CA SER A 99 -19.76 -11.68 1.72
C SER A 99 -20.80 -10.70 2.29
N ASP A 100 -21.17 -10.92 3.54
CA ASP A 100 -21.87 -9.88 4.28
C ASP A 100 -20.93 -8.67 4.42
N PRO A 101 -21.44 -7.44 4.25
CA PRO A 101 -20.63 -6.27 4.51
C PRO A 101 -20.12 -6.34 5.95
N PRO A 102 -18.81 -6.11 6.19
CA PRO A 102 -18.31 -6.05 7.56
C PRO A 102 -19.06 -4.96 8.32
N ALA A 103 -19.34 -5.21 9.61
CA ALA A 103 -19.92 -4.18 10.45
C ALA A 103 -19.09 -2.91 10.36
N ALA A 104 -19.74 -1.79 10.01
CA ALA A 104 -19.05 -0.51 9.90
C ALA A 104 -18.49 -0.13 11.28
N ILE A 105 -17.17 0.07 11.34
CA ILE A 105 -16.52 0.63 12.52
C ILE A 105 -16.90 2.12 12.59
N ASP A 106 -17.34 2.59 13.76
CA ASP A 106 -17.61 4.00 13.96
C ASP A 106 -16.34 4.83 13.64
N PRO A 107 -16.43 5.89 12.81
CA PRO A 107 -15.27 6.68 12.42
C PRO A 107 -14.52 7.31 13.59
N ASP A 108 -15.19 7.64 14.70
CA ASP A 108 -14.54 8.21 15.86
C ASP A 108 -13.83 7.13 16.68
N ASP A 109 -14.38 5.91 16.75
CA ASP A 109 -13.72 4.76 17.34
C ASP A 109 -12.45 4.40 16.58
N PHE A 110 -12.52 4.38 15.25
CA PHE A 110 -11.37 4.18 14.37
C PHE A 110 -10.28 5.22 14.66
N ARG A 111 -10.62 6.52 14.64
CA ARG A 111 -9.66 7.60 14.91
C ARG A 111 -9.09 7.51 16.31
N ARG A 112 -9.92 7.23 17.33
CA ARG A 112 -9.53 7.10 18.72
C ARG A 112 -8.51 5.95 18.89
N THR A 113 -8.77 4.83 18.23
CA THR A 113 -7.89 3.66 18.25
C THR A 113 -6.55 3.95 17.57
N LEU A 114 -6.55 4.50 16.34
CA LEU A 114 -5.33 4.80 15.63
C LEU A 114 -4.47 5.90 16.29
N ARG A 115 -5.08 6.80 17.04
CA ARG A 115 -4.32 7.80 17.84
C ARG A 115 -3.45 7.17 18.94
N ARG A 116 -3.66 5.90 19.29
CA ARG A 116 -2.82 5.16 20.23
C ARG A 116 -1.55 4.58 19.60
N LEU A 117 -1.45 4.63 18.28
CA LEU A 117 -0.24 4.21 17.57
C LEU A 117 0.74 5.38 17.54
N ALA A 118 1.89 5.23 18.22
CA ALA A 118 2.98 6.18 18.15
C ALA A 118 3.76 5.97 16.84
N ALA A 119 4.08 7.06 16.14
CA ALA A 119 4.82 6.99 14.89
C ALA A 119 5.80 8.16 14.76
N GLY A 120 6.93 7.92 14.12
CA GLY A 120 7.86 8.97 13.73
C GLY A 120 7.22 9.92 12.71
N VAL A 121 7.65 11.18 12.71
CA VAL A 121 7.17 12.20 11.78
C VAL A 121 8.21 12.45 10.71
N CYS A 122 7.82 12.40 9.45
CA CYS A 122 8.68 12.65 8.30
C CYS A 122 8.10 13.75 7.40
N ALA A 123 8.97 14.59 6.86
CA ALA A 123 8.65 15.38 5.67
C ALA A 123 9.04 14.56 4.43
N VAL A 124 8.05 14.20 3.63
CA VAL A 124 8.26 13.47 2.35
C VAL A 124 8.28 14.50 1.24
N THR A 125 9.38 14.58 0.51
CA THR A 125 9.65 15.64 -0.46
C THR A 125 9.99 15.08 -1.83
N THR A 126 9.70 15.85 -2.87
CA THR A 126 10.02 15.58 -4.28
C THR A 126 10.21 16.89 -5.05
N GLY A 127 10.53 16.80 -6.32
CA GLY A 127 10.90 17.96 -7.14
C GLY A 127 12.37 18.30 -6.95
N THR A 128 12.69 19.60 -7.12
CA THR A 128 14.03 20.15 -6.87
C THR A 128 13.94 21.23 -5.79
N PRO A 129 15.06 21.67 -5.19
CA PRO A 129 15.04 22.80 -4.26
C PRO A 129 14.43 24.08 -4.83
N ALA A 130 14.53 24.29 -6.16
CA ALA A 130 13.92 25.44 -6.84
C ALA A 130 12.41 25.28 -7.07
N ASN A 131 11.92 24.06 -7.20
CA ASN A 131 10.49 23.73 -7.38
C ASN A 131 10.11 22.54 -6.50
N PRO A 132 10.06 22.73 -5.18
CA PRO A 132 9.83 21.65 -4.24
C PRO A 132 8.34 21.35 -4.07
N ALA A 133 8.03 20.08 -3.86
CA ALA A 133 6.73 19.62 -3.37
C ALA A 133 6.92 18.64 -2.24
N GLY A 134 5.95 18.53 -1.35
CA GLY A 134 6.06 17.62 -0.23
C GLY A 134 4.83 17.59 0.66
N LEU A 135 4.87 16.69 1.63
CA LEU A 135 3.86 16.50 2.66
C LEU A 135 4.51 16.03 3.95
N VAL A 136 3.83 16.21 5.07
CA VAL A 136 4.21 15.57 6.34
C VAL A 136 3.43 14.28 6.49
N ALA A 137 4.13 13.21 6.84
CA ALA A 137 3.56 11.88 7.05
C ALA A 137 4.10 11.23 8.33
N SER A 138 3.26 10.47 9.00
CA SER A 138 3.62 9.56 10.08
C SER A 138 3.54 8.08 9.66
N SER A 139 3.40 7.84 8.36
CA SER A 139 3.18 6.53 7.75
C SER A 139 4.40 6.00 6.99
N VAL A 140 5.60 6.47 7.35
CA VAL A 140 6.85 5.95 6.79
C VAL A 140 7.24 4.69 7.57
N VAL A 141 7.43 3.58 6.87
CA VAL A 141 7.71 2.26 7.48
C VAL A 141 8.84 1.55 6.76
N SER A 142 9.67 0.84 7.51
CA SER A 142 10.67 -0.07 6.94
C SER A 142 9.98 -1.30 6.35
N ILE A 143 10.37 -1.72 5.14
CA ILE A 143 9.81 -2.90 4.47
C ILE A 143 10.83 -4.03 4.41
N SER A 144 12.07 -3.76 3.96
CA SER A 144 13.10 -4.77 3.75
C SER A 144 14.48 -4.14 3.91
N ALA A 145 15.42 -4.93 4.40
CA ALA A 145 16.83 -4.55 4.43
C ALA A 145 17.56 -4.97 3.12
N GLU A 146 17.11 -6.04 2.46
CA GLU A 146 17.73 -6.54 1.24
C GLU A 146 16.64 -6.96 0.22
N PRO A 147 16.43 -6.17 -0.86
CA PRO A 147 16.98 -4.82 -1.05
C PRO A 147 16.44 -3.82 0.00
N PRO A 148 17.16 -2.68 0.24
CA PRO A 148 16.73 -1.68 1.22
C PRO A 148 15.49 -0.95 0.72
N LEU A 149 14.32 -1.26 1.31
CA LEU A 149 13.02 -0.72 0.92
C LEU A 149 12.33 -0.02 2.10
N VAL A 150 11.74 1.12 1.79
CA VAL A 150 10.88 1.88 2.69
C VAL A 150 9.53 2.12 2.02
N GLY A 151 8.46 2.06 2.80
CA GLY A 151 7.10 2.39 2.37
C GLY A 151 6.63 3.72 2.93
N VAL A 152 5.81 4.45 2.18
CA VAL A 152 5.06 5.59 2.68
C VAL A 152 3.65 5.57 2.13
N PHE A 153 2.66 5.77 3.00
CA PHE A 153 1.26 5.90 2.59
C PHE A 153 0.93 7.38 2.41
N VAL A 154 0.57 7.76 1.20
CA VAL A 154 0.22 9.13 0.83
C VAL A 154 -1.27 9.20 0.50
N ASN A 155 -1.98 10.15 1.11
CA ASN A 155 -3.38 10.37 0.78
C ASN A 155 -3.53 10.71 -0.71
N GLY A 156 -4.48 10.08 -1.40
CA GLY A 156 -4.74 10.29 -2.83
C GLY A 156 -5.10 11.74 -3.20
N ALA A 157 -5.62 12.52 -2.24
CA ALA A 157 -5.91 13.94 -2.40
C ALA A 157 -4.69 14.85 -2.13
N SER A 158 -3.51 14.30 -1.79
CA SER A 158 -2.31 15.10 -1.54
C SER A 158 -1.85 15.82 -2.80
N SER A 159 -1.65 17.13 -2.70
CA SER A 159 -1.13 17.96 -3.80
C SER A 159 0.29 17.60 -4.24
N ALA A 160 1.06 16.90 -3.39
CA ALA A 160 2.41 16.44 -3.73
C ALA A 160 2.41 15.12 -4.51
N LEU A 161 1.35 14.30 -4.40
CA LEU A 161 1.31 12.96 -4.97
C LEU A 161 1.53 12.93 -6.51
N PRO A 162 0.90 13.80 -7.32
CA PRO A 162 1.12 13.80 -8.76
C PRO A 162 2.59 14.00 -9.13
N MET A 163 3.28 14.95 -8.48
CA MET A 163 4.71 15.21 -8.74
C MET A 163 5.59 14.06 -8.28
N ILE A 164 5.28 13.43 -7.14
CA ILE A 164 6.01 12.23 -6.67
C ILE A 164 5.93 11.11 -7.71
N LEU A 165 4.72 10.85 -8.24
CA LEU A 165 4.52 9.80 -9.23
C LEU A 165 5.19 10.12 -10.58
N GLN A 166 5.14 11.39 -10.99
CA GLN A 166 5.78 11.84 -12.24
C GLN A 166 7.30 11.73 -12.16
N ASN A 167 7.91 12.12 -11.04
CA ASN A 167 9.36 12.09 -10.85
C ASN A 167 9.88 10.67 -10.57
N GLY A 168 9.05 9.80 -10.02
CA GLY A 168 9.48 8.46 -9.58
C GLY A 168 10.49 8.49 -8.42
N LEU A 169 10.64 9.64 -7.74
CA LEU A 169 11.61 9.90 -6.69
C LEU A 169 10.95 10.59 -5.49
N PHE A 170 11.41 10.25 -4.29
CA PHE A 170 11.09 11.02 -3.09
C PHE A 170 12.23 10.95 -2.07
N ALA A 171 12.29 11.95 -1.19
CA ALA A 171 13.11 11.89 0.02
C ALA A 171 12.21 11.83 1.26
N ALA A 172 12.51 10.93 2.18
CA ALA A 172 11.90 10.91 3.51
C ALA A 172 12.88 11.54 4.51
N ASN A 173 12.50 12.73 5.00
CA ASN A 173 13.28 13.48 5.99
C ASN A 173 12.67 13.23 7.37
N VAL A 174 13.31 12.44 8.20
CA VAL A 174 12.85 12.15 9.58
C VAL A 174 13.05 13.38 10.44
N LEU A 175 11.96 13.87 11.03
CA LEU A 175 11.97 15.12 11.80
C LEU A 175 12.35 14.89 13.26
N GLY A 176 13.19 15.77 13.78
CA GLY A 176 13.47 15.88 15.21
C GLY A 176 12.59 16.94 15.88
N CYS A 177 12.60 16.99 17.21
CA CYS A 177 11.76 17.89 18.01
C CYS A 177 11.88 19.37 17.67
N ARG A 178 13.01 19.81 17.14
CA ARG A 178 13.26 21.19 16.73
C ARG A 178 12.53 21.60 15.44
N HIS A 179 11.96 20.66 14.71
CA HIS A 179 11.31 20.88 13.41
C HIS A 179 9.77 21.07 13.52
N ALA A 180 9.28 21.51 14.68
CA ALA A 180 7.85 21.77 14.88
C ALA A 180 7.31 22.82 13.91
N ASP A 181 8.13 23.81 13.54
CA ASP A 181 7.76 24.85 12.57
C ASP A 181 7.55 24.28 11.17
N ILE A 182 8.38 23.32 10.74
CA ILE A 182 8.19 22.62 9.45
C ILE A 182 6.83 21.92 9.42
N VAL A 183 6.47 21.19 10.48
CA VAL A 183 5.15 20.54 10.56
C VAL A 183 4.04 21.57 10.45
N ARG A 184 4.13 22.68 11.20
CA ARG A 184 3.16 23.78 11.16
C ARG A 184 3.02 24.36 9.74
N ASP A 185 4.14 24.65 9.07
CA ASP A 185 4.15 25.27 7.74
C ASP A 185 3.57 24.34 6.68
N PHE A 186 3.89 23.04 6.73
CA PHE A 186 3.29 22.04 5.85
C PHE A 186 1.79 21.86 6.07
N MET A 187 1.30 22.04 7.29
CA MET A 187 -0.13 21.96 7.62
C MET A 187 -0.89 23.26 7.27
N ALA A 188 -0.26 24.41 7.45
CA ALA A 188 -0.90 25.73 7.22
C ALA A 188 -1.00 26.09 5.74
N GLN A 189 -0.07 25.63 4.90
CA GLN A 189 -0.03 25.97 3.49
C GLN A 189 -0.64 24.84 2.64
N PRO A 190 -1.63 25.13 1.79
CA PRO A 190 -2.32 24.07 1.03
C PRO A 190 -1.39 23.36 0.04
N GLN A 191 -0.45 24.08 -0.56
CA GLN A 191 0.51 23.53 -1.54
C GLN A 191 1.65 24.49 -1.86
N GLY A 192 2.64 23.99 -2.62
CA GLY A 192 3.70 24.79 -3.22
C GLY A 192 4.91 25.01 -2.32
N SER A 193 5.85 25.83 -2.83
CA SER A 193 7.14 26.12 -2.21
C SER A 193 7.04 26.81 -0.84
N ARG A 194 5.93 27.49 -0.56
CA ARG A 194 5.69 28.15 0.74
C ARG A 194 5.69 27.17 1.93
N ARG A 195 5.46 25.87 1.70
CA ARG A 195 5.55 24.83 2.72
C ARG A 195 6.97 24.66 3.25
N PHE A 196 7.98 25.02 2.45
CA PHE A 196 9.37 24.82 2.77
C PHE A 196 9.94 25.94 3.65
N GLY A 197 9.31 27.13 3.65
CA GLY A 197 9.66 28.25 4.52
C GLY A 197 11.15 28.61 4.43
N ASP A 198 11.69 29.09 5.56
CA ASP A 198 13.10 29.47 5.71
C ASP A 198 13.97 28.33 6.31
N ALA A 199 13.47 27.08 6.31
CA ALA A 199 14.23 25.95 6.79
C ALA A 199 15.41 25.62 5.86
N ASP A 200 16.40 24.93 6.41
CA ASP A 200 17.68 24.58 5.75
C ASP A 200 17.53 23.45 4.70
N TRP A 201 16.59 23.65 3.75
CA TRP A 201 16.41 22.76 2.61
C TRP A 201 17.55 22.94 1.60
N GLN A 202 18.12 21.84 1.18
CA GLN A 202 19.21 21.80 0.19
C GLN A 202 18.99 20.68 -0.82
N ALA A 203 19.78 20.69 -1.91
CA ALA A 203 19.79 19.58 -2.85
C ALA A 203 20.42 18.34 -2.21
N GLY A 204 19.73 17.22 -2.24
CA GLY A 204 20.30 15.90 -1.95
C GLY A 204 21.07 15.33 -3.14
N GLY A 205 21.52 14.09 -3.03
CA GLY A 205 22.28 13.45 -4.09
C GLY A 205 21.44 13.06 -5.32
N LEU A 206 20.11 12.99 -5.17
CA LEU A 206 19.16 12.86 -6.28
C LEU A 206 18.55 14.20 -6.71
N ASP A 207 19.15 15.32 -6.33
CA ASP A 207 18.63 16.69 -6.54
C ASP A 207 17.24 16.91 -5.90
N LEU A 208 16.87 16.08 -4.92
CA LEU A 208 15.64 16.24 -4.15
C LEU A 208 15.82 17.28 -3.05
N PRO A 209 14.74 17.99 -2.65
CA PRO A 209 14.78 18.84 -1.47
C PRO A 209 14.98 17.97 -0.21
N VAL A 210 16.13 18.04 0.42
CA VAL A 210 16.44 17.37 1.68
C VAL A 210 16.66 18.40 2.78
N LEU A 211 16.19 18.10 3.99
CA LEU A 211 16.38 18.94 5.15
C LEU A 211 17.76 18.65 5.74
N ALA A 212 18.69 19.63 5.65
CA ALA A 212 20.05 19.45 6.11
C ALA A 212 20.14 19.09 7.60
N SER A 213 19.19 19.56 8.39
CA SER A 213 19.11 19.32 9.83
C SER A 213 18.23 18.12 10.21
N ALA A 214 17.70 17.35 9.28
CA ALA A 214 16.88 16.17 9.58
C ALA A 214 17.63 15.16 10.45
N LEU A 215 16.90 14.44 11.30
CA LEU A 215 17.43 13.32 12.10
C LEU A 215 17.97 12.20 11.21
N ALA A 216 17.23 11.89 10.16
CA ALA A 216 17.68 11.01 9.08
C ALA A 216 17.07 11.46 7.76
N VAL A 217 17.77 11.21 6.66
CA VAL A 217 17.28 11.40 5.29
C VAL A 217 17.43 10.08 4.55
N MET A 218 16.39 9.69 3.84
CA MET A 218 16.39 8.56 2.90
C MET A 218 15.96 9.06 1.54
N GLU A 219 16.85 9.09 0.57
CA GLU A 219 16.52 9.41 -0.82
C GLU A 219 16.19 8.13 -1.57
N CYS A 220 15.03 8.08 -2.21
CA CYS A 220 14.42 6.86 -2.69
C CYS A 220 14.03 6.96 -4.17
N ARG A 221 14.22 5.85 -4.89
CA ARG A 221 13.61 5.58 -6.19
C ARG A 221 12.38 4.70 -5.99
N ILE A 222 11.23 5.10 -6.52
CA ILE A 222 10.00 4.31 -6.46
C ILE A 222 10.18 3.03 -7.27
N VAL A 223 9.92 1.88 -6.65
CA VAL A 223 9.97 0.56 -7.29
C VAL A 223 8.58 0.02 -7.60
N THR A 224 7.59 0.38 -6.80
CA THR A 224 6.18 0.05 -7.05
C THR A 224 5.26 1.00 -6.30
N THR A 225 4.01 1.08 -6.73
CA THR A 225 2.95 1.81 -6.04
C THR A 225 1.66 1.03 -6.07
N GLU A 226 0.88 1.08 -4.99
CA GLU A 226 -0.41 0.40 -4.87
C GLU A 226 -1.47 1.38 -4.34
N ALA A 227 -2.66 1.38 -4.93
CA ALA A 227 -3.79 2.15 -4.42
C ALA A 227 -4.54 1.32 -3.37
N LEU A 228 -4.61 1.82 -2.14
CA LEU A 228 -5.23 1.15 -0.99
C LEU A 228 -6.23 2.09 -0.32
N GLY A 229 -7.51 1.89 -0.56
CA GLY A 229 -8.56 2.77 -0.06
C GLY A 229 -8.35 4.21 -0.54
N THR A 230 -8.29 5.15 0.41
CA THR A 230 -8.05 6.59 0.13
C THR A 230 -6.58 6.96 -0.01
N HIS A 231 -5.68 6.00 0.16
CA HIS A 231 -4.23 6.22 0.12
C HIS A 231 -3.55 5.46 -1.01
N ARG A 232 -2.36 5.90 -1.34
CA ARG A 232 -1.43 5.19 -2.21
C ARG A 232 -0.19 4.82 -1.40
N LEU A 233 0.14 3.55 -1.38
CA LEU A 233 1.43 3.07 -0.91
C LEU A 233 2.47 3.36 -2.00
N LEU A 234 3.54 4.03 -1.64
CA LEU A 234 4.75 4.18 -2.44
C LEU A 234 5.83 3.31 -1.81
N VAL A 235 6.39 2.38 -2.55
CA VAL A 235 7.55 1.59 -2.12
C VAL A 235 8.79 2.15 -2.80
N GLY A 236 9.72 2.67 -2.02
CA GLY A 236 10.95 3.24 -2.49
C GLY A 236 12.17 2.39 -2.13
N ARG A 237 13.07 2.17 -3.10
CA ARG A 237 14.41 1.67 -2.82
C ARG A 237 15.26 2.83 -2.33
N ILE A 238 15.82 2.70 -1.14
CA ILE A 238 16.75 3.68 -0.58
C ILE A 238 18.06 3.61 -1.38
N VAL A 239 18.51 4.74 -1.89
CA VAL A 239 19.76 4.85 -2.68
C VAL A 239 20.78 5.77 -2.04
N GLN A 240 20.33 6.67 -1.14
CA GLN A 240 21.22 7.51 -0.33
C GLN A 240 20.63 7.74 1.06
N THR A 241 21.48 7.89 2.04
CA THR A 241 21.10 8.15 3.44
C THR A 241 22.02 9.17 4.08
N ALA A 242 21.46 9.91 5.05
CA ALA A 242 22.22 10.70 6.00
C ALA A 242 21.56 10.56 7.38
N THR A 243 22.35 10.58 8.46
CA THR A 243 21.84 10.49 9.83
C THR A 243 22.50 11.51 10.73
N ARG A 244 21.80 11.94 11.79
CA ARG A 244 22.27 12.83 12.85
C ARG A 244 21.67 12.42 14.17
N GLU A 245 22.34 12.75 15.25
CA GLU A 245 21.87 12.44 16.59
C GLU A 245 21.11 13.64 17.17
N TYR A 246 19.77 13.50 17.23
CA TYR A 246 18.86 14.44 17.87
C TYR A 246 17.70 13.70 18.50
N GLN A 247 16.93 14.42 19.34
CA GLN A 247 15.67 13.91 19.87
C GLN A 247 14.62 13.78 18.75
N PRO A 248 14.06 12.59 18.53
CA PRO A 248 13.06 12.38 17.48
C PRO A 248 11.74 13.09 17.80
N MET A 249 11.01 13.46 16.75
CA MET A 249 9.64 13.89 16.86
C MET A 249 8.72 12.68 16.68
N VAL A 250 7.81 12.48 17.63
CA VAL A 250 6.83 11.39 17.61
C VAL A 250 5.42 11.97 17.56
N HIS A 251 4.60 11.49 16.63
CA HIS A 251 3.17 11.74 16.63
C HIS A 251 2.47 10.70 17.51
N PHE A 252 1.75 11.17 18.52
CA PHE A 252 0.96 10.33 19.42
C PHE A 252 -0.26 11.09 19.94
N ASN A 253 -1.41 10.45 19.93
CA ASN A 253 -2.68 10.99 20.40
C ASN A 253 -3.06 12.35 19.78
N GLY A 254 -2.78 12.52 18.47
CA GLY A 254 -3.15 13.72 17.70
C GLY A 254 -2.19 14.91 17.84
N VAL A 255 -1.09 14.76 18.57
CA VAL A 255 -0.08 15.82 18.78
C VAL A 255 1.33 15.29 18.56
N THR A 256 2.26 16.20 18.27
CA THR A 256 3.70 15.87 18.24
C THR A 256 4.27 15.92 19.64
N ARG A 257 5.14 14.96 19.96
CA ARG A 257 5.80 14.81 21.29
C ARG A 257 7.28 14.52 21.13
N ARG A 258 8.02 14.74 22.22
CA ARG A 258 9.38 14.23 22.41
C ARG A 258 9.33 12.84 23.04
N LEU A 259 10.34 12.02 22.78
CA LEU A 259 10.60 10.84 23.61
C LEU A 259 11.33 11.32 24.87
N GLU A 260 10.76 11.07 26.04
CA GLU A 260 11.36 11.35 27.33
C GLU A 260 11.59 10.01 28.06
N GLY A 261 12.73 9.88 28.73
CA GLY A 261 13.08 8.69 29.50
C GLY A 261 14.24 7.88 28.94
N GLU A 262 14.74 6.97 29.74
CA GLU A 262 15.75 5.98 29.34
C GLU A 262 15.11 4.86 28.51
N ALA A 263 15.91 4.19 27.68
CA ALA A 263 15.46 3.01 26.97
C ALA A 263 15.06 1.92 28.00
N ALA A 264 13.90 1.28 27.74
CA ALA A 264 13.38 0.21 28.59
C ALA A 264 14.25 -1.07 28.49
#